data_d0c00f04786fa62749e62fc2f63e9fe7
#
_entry.id   d0c00f04786fa62749e62fc2f63e9fe7
#
_cell.length_a   1.000
_cell.length_b   1.000
_cell.length_c   1.000
_cell.angle_alpha   90.00
_cell.angle_beta   90.00
_cell.angle_gamma   90.00
#
_symmetry.space_group_name_H-M   'P 1'
#
loop_
_entity.id
_entity.type
_entity.pdbx_description
1 polymer ?
#
loop_
_entity_poly.entity_id
_entity_poly.type
_entity_poly.pdbx_seq_one_letter_code
_entity_poly.pdbx_strand_id
1 'polypeptide(L)'
;MALHGTGSGCYNPSMKDSVQTRALQCLLEASPDGKMHCVEALEKDWKAGRLTLDWPQPMDHVLDAGRPERPVLVSPRDVPRRRLGSVEGQAAMLHAIAHIEFNAINLALDAVCRYRDLPADFHGDWIRVASEEVYHFGLVRQRLRDLGFDYGDFPAHNGLWELARKTAHDPLVRMAMVPRVMEARGLDVTPDIMRKFENIGDEQTVDVLKVILRDEIGHVEAGSRWFHYLCDQRGLDSESTYFSLMEQYLAGHMSCPLHKEARKAAGFSESELNHLEALCAG
;
A
#
# COMPACT_ATOMS: atom_id res chain seq x y z
N MET A 1 22.78 -41.36 -24.06
CA MET A 1 21.63 -41.95 -23.33
C MET A 1 21.17 -40.89 -22.33
N ALA A 2 20.17 -40.11 -22.74
CA ALA A 2 19.66 -38.97 -22.01
C ALA A 2 18.52 -39.43 -21.09
N LEU A 3 18.56 -39.06 -19.81
CA LEU A 3 17.43 -39.23 -18.89
C LEU A 3 16.89 -37.80 -18.57
N HIS A 4 15.81 -37.46 -19.24
CA HIS A 4 14.95 -36.37 -18.85
C HIS A 4 14.12 -36.83 -17.65
N GLY A 5 14.37 -36.24 -16.48
CA GLY A 5 13.49 -36.32 -15.32
C GLY A 5 12.61 -35.10 -15.24
N THR A 6 11.38 -35.19 -15.77
CA THR A 6 10.31 -34.23 -15.54
C THR A 6 9.75 -34.51 -14.15
N GLY A 7 10.18 -33.73 -13.15
CA GLY A 7 9.58 -33.73 -11.84
C GLY A 7 8.24 -32.98 -11.89
N SER A 8 7.14 -33.66 -12.23
CA SER A 8 5.80 -33.20 -11.94
C SER A 8 5.58 -33.32 -10.44
N GLY A 9 5.73 -32.22 -9.70
CA GLY A 9 5.31 -32.15 -8.30
C GLY A 9 3.83 -32.49 -8.22
N CYS A 10 3.50 -33.64 -7.63
CA CYS A 10 2.14 -34.03 -7.35
C CYS A 10 1.50 -33.01 -6.40
N TYR A 11 0.60 -32.20 -6.94
CA TYR A 11 -0.30 -31.37 -6.14
C TYR A 11 -1.18 -32.30 -5.29
N ASN A 12 -1.00 -32.25 -3.98
CA ASN A 12 -1.83 -33.02 -3.04
C ASN A 12 -3.03 -32.14 -2.63
N PRO A 13 -4.25 -32.39 -3.14
CA PRO A 13 -5.42 -31.54 -2.90
C PRO A 13 -5.95 -31.58 -1.45
N SER A 14 -5.33 -32.33 -0.55
CA SER A 14 -5.77 -32.48 0.83
C SER A 14 -5.11 -31.48 1.82
N MET A 15 -4.08 -30.75 1.43
CA MET A 15 -3.52 -29.67 2.26
C MET A 15 -4.17 -28.33 1.85
N LYS A 16 -4.86 -27.68 2.79
CA LYS A 16 -5.27 -26.29 2.61
C LYS A 16 -4.02 -25.43 2.43
N ASP A 17 -4.00 -24.60 1.39
CA ASP A 17 -2.91 -23.66 1.20
C ASP A 17 -2.89 -22.65 2.34
N SER A 18 -1.71 -22.27 2.82
CA SER A 18 -1.54 -21.25 3.82
C SER A 18 -1.76 -19.86 3.18
N VAL A 19 -2.45 -18.97 3.89
CA VAL A 19 -2.67 -17.59 3.45
C VAL A 19 -1.34 -16.86 3.23
N GLN A 20 -0.36 -17.11 4.08
CA GLN A 20 0.98 -16.51 3.97
C GLN A 20 1.72 -17.00 2.72
N THR A 21 1.60 -18.30 2.40
CA THR A 21 2.21 -18.86 1.16
C THR A 21 1.60 -18.22 -0.08
N ARG A 22 0.28 -18.08 -0.11
CA ARG A 22 -0.43 -17.47 -1.24
C ARG A 22 -0.13 -15.98 -1.35
N ALA A 23 -0.11 -15.24 -0.23
CA ALA A 23 0.27 -13.84 -0.21
C ALA A 23 1.73 -13.63 -0.66
N LEU A 24 2.65 -14.52 -0.27
CA LEU A 24 4.04 -14.47 -0.72
C LEU A 24 4.15 -14.71 -2.24
N GLN A 25 3.40 -15.65 -2.80
CA GLN A 25 3.36 -15.86 -4.25
C GLN A 25 2.92 -14.58 -4.97
N CYS A 26 1.85 -13.92 -4.48
CA CYS A 26 1.38 -12.65 -5.05
C CYS A 26 2.40 -11.52 -4.85
N LEU A 27 3.07 -11.45 -3.70
CA LEU A 27 4.10 -10.46 -3.43
C LEU A 27 5.28 -10.58 -4.41
N LEU A 28 5.70 -11.79 -4.73
CA LEU A 28 6.83 -12.09 -5.62
C LEU A 28 6.46 -12.03 -7.10
N GLU A 29 5.18 -12.02 -7.46
CA GLU A 29 4.76 -11.87 -8.85
C GLU A 29 5.22 -10.53 -9.41
N ALA A 30 5.97 -10.57 -10.51
CA ALA A 30 6.59 -9.37 -11.09
C ALA A 30 5.69 -8.65 -12.11
N SER A 31 4.85 -9.40 -12.82
CA SER A 31 3.93 -8.83 -13.79
C SER A 31 2.77 -8.12 -13.09
N PRO A 32 2.46 -6.86 -13.45
CA PRO A 32 1.31 -6.17 -12.88
C PRO A 32 0.00 -6.95 -13.07
N ASP A 33 -0.27 -7.46 -14.25
CA ASP A 33 -1.49 -8.22 -14.54
C ASP A 33 -1.51 -9.56 -13.78
N GLY A 34 -0.35 -10.25 -13.69
CA GLY A 34 -0.21 -11.47 -12.91
C GLY A 34 -0.46 -11.23 -11.41
N LYS A 35 0.09 -10.12 -10.87
CA LYS A 35 -0.10 -9.73 -9.47
C LYS A 35 -1.58 -9.43 -9.17
N MET A 36 -2.27 -8.68 -10.04
CA MET A 36 -3.70 -8.41 -9.90
C MET A 36 -4.51 -9.71 -9.82
N HIS A 37 -4.34 -10.61 -10.77
CA HIS A 37 -5.04 -11.90 -10.76
C HIS A 37 -4.69 -12.76 -9.53
N CYS A 38 -3.44 -12.72 -9.07
CA CYS A 38 -3.01 -13.45 -7.89
C CYS A 38 -3.73 -12.95 -6.63
N VAL A 39 -3.85 -11.63 -6.45
CA VAL A 39 -4.54 -11.01 -5.31
C VAL A 39 -6.05 -11.29 -5.33
N GLU A 40 -6.69 -11.18 -6.50
CA GLU A 40 -8.11 -11.53 -6.68
C GLU A 40 -8.38 -12.98 -6.28
N ALA A 41 -7.49 -13.90 -6.68
CA ALA A 41 -7.60 -15.31 -6.31
C ALA A 41 -7.37 -15.53 -4.81
N LEU A 42 -6.39 -14.84 -4.21
CA LEU A 42 -6.12 -14.87 -2.77
C LEU A 42 -7.34 -14.42 -1.96
N GLU A 43 -7.93 -13.28 -2.31
CA GLU A 43 -9.12 -12.76 -1.62
C GLU A 43 -10.31 -13.71 -1.74
N LYS A 44 -10.57 -14.23 -2.94
CA LYS A 44 -11.62 -15.21 -3.19
C LYS A 44 -11.44 -16.47 -2.34
N ASP A 45 -10.21 -16.97 -2.23
CA ASP A 45 -9.90 -18.17 -1.46
C ASP A 45 -9.99 -17.92 0.05
N TRP A 46 -9.59 -16.74 0.50
CA TRP A 46 -9.76 -16.29 1.89
C TRP A 46 -11.23 -16.21 2.29
N LYS A 47 -12.03 -15.45 1.53
CA LYS A 47 -13.48 -15.30 1.76
C LYS A 47 -14.24 -16.63 1.76
N ALA A 48 -13.77 -17.60 0.99
CA ALA A 48 -14.35 -18.94 0.93
C ALA A 48 -13.85 -19.88 2.04
N GLY A 49 -12.98 -19.43 2.96
CA GLY A 49 -12.42 -20.26 4.03
C GLY A 49 -11.57 -21.43 3.53
N ARG A 50 -10.95 -21.30 2.36
CA ARG A 50 -10.11 -22.34 1.76
C ARG A 50 -8.65 -22.28 2.22
N LEU A 51 -8.25 -21.19 2.85
CA LEU A 51 -6.89 -20.96 3.33
C LEU A 51 -6.76 -21.21 4.83
N THR A 52 -5.58 -21.62 5.29
CA THR A 52 -5.21 -21.72 6.70
C THR A 52 -4.23 -20.62 7.07
N LEU A 53 -4.08 -20.36 8.38
CA LEU A 53 -3.07 -19.42 8.91
C LEU A 53 -1.73 -20.12 9.24
N ASP A 54 -1.56 -21.37 8.86
CA ASP A 54 -0.36 -22.15 9.17
C ASP A 54 0.78 -21.80 8.21
N TRP A 55 1.91 -21.37 8.77
CA TRP A 55 3.16 -21.18 8.04
C TRP A 55 4.24 -22.09 8.61
N PRO A 56 4.76 -23.06 7.85
CA PRO A 56 5.73 -24.03 8.37
C PRO A 56 7.13 -23.46 8.59
N GLN A 57 7.48 -22.31 8.02
CA GLN A 57 8.82 -21.72 8.09
C GLN A 57 8.78 -20.22 8.46
N PRO A 58 9.72 -19.72 9.31
CA PRO A 58 9.91 -18.29 9.53
C PRO A 58 10.33 -17.60 8.23
N MET A 59 9.79 -16.38 7.99
CA MET A 59 10.29 -15.53 6.92
C MET A 59 11.46 -14.70 7.48
N ASP A 60 12.68 -15.27 7.42
CA ASP A 60 13.86 -14.70 8.07
C ASP A 60 14.47 -13.51 7.33
N HIS A 61 14.03 -13.23 6.09
CA HIS A 61 14.59 -12.16 5.26
C HIS A 61 13.54 -11.20 4.77
N VAL A 62 13.90 -9.91 4.70
CA VAL A 62 13.12 -8.90 4.00
C VAL A 62 13.28 -9.18 2.50
N LEU A 63 12.29 -9.81 1.92
CA LEU A 63 12.24 -10.03 0.47
C LEU A 63 11.90 -8.72 -0.22
N ASP A 64 12.51 -8.47 -1.38
CA ASP A 64 12.03 -7.43 -2.26
C ASP A 64 10.76 -7.92 -2.97
N ALA A 65 9.77 -7.04 -3.09
CA ALA A 65 8.55 -7.34 -3.83
C ALA A 65 8.86 -7.58 -5.31
N GLY A 66 8.16 -8.51 -5.92
CA GLY A 66 8.17 -8.69 -7.37
C GLY A 66 7.68 -7.41 -8.05
N ARG A 67 8.43 -6.93 -9.05
CA ARG A 67 8.08 -5.75 -9.85
C ARG A 67 8.56 -5.94 -11.29
N PRO A 68 7.90 -5.31 -12.26
CA PRO A 68 8.38 -5.33 -13.63
C PRO A 68 9.71 -4.56 -13.76
N GLU A 69 10.44 -4.78 -14.86
CA GLU A 69 11.67 -4.03 -15.15
C GLU A 69 11.45 -2.51 -15.26
N ARG A 70 10.25 -2.12 -15.67
CA ARG A 70 9.79 -0.74 -15.70
C ARG A 70 8.61 -0.56 -14.75
N PRO A 71 8.51 0.58 -14.04
CA PRO A 71 9.30 1.81 -14.17
C PRO A 71 10.75 1.67 -13.70
N VAL A 72 11.65 2.44 -14.34
CA VAL A 72 13.00 2.63 -13.83
C VAL A 72 12.93 3.38 -12.51
N LEU A 73 13.55 2.83 -11.46
CA LEU A 73 13.58 3.48 -10.16
C LEU A 73 14.75 4.48 -10.10
N VAL A 74 14.42 5.70 -9.69
CA VAL A 74 15.36 6.81 -9.54
C VAL A 74 15.24 7.43 -8.15
N SER A 75 16.21 8.28 -7.79
CA SER A 75 16.09 9.08 -6.56
C SER A 75 14.83 9.97 -6.61
N PRO A 76 14.13 10.22 -5.48
CA PRO A 76 12.98 11.13 -5.46
C PRO A 76 13.24 12.52 -6.07
N ARG A 77 14.50 12.99 -6.03
CA ARG A 77 14.92 14.27 -6.60
C ARG A 77 15.03 14.24 -8.14
N ASP A 78 15.20 13.06 -8.71
CA ASP A 78 15.40 12.84 -10.14
C ASP A 78 14.09 12.47 -10.86
N VAL A 79 12.98 12.34 -10.13
CA VAL A 79 11.66 12.14 -10.74
C VAL A 79 11.23 13.44 -11.44
N PRO A 80 10.99 13.41 -12.75
CA PRO A 80 10.62 14.60 -13.51
C PRO A 80 9.32 15.22 -13.00
N ARG A 81 9.35 16.52 -12.70
CA ARG A 81 8.13 17.27 -12.37
C ARG A 81 7.53 17.81 -13.66
N ARG A 82 6.30 17.41 -13.97
CA ARG A 82 5.57 17.89 -15.14
C ARG A 82 4.32 18.66 -14.73
N ARG A 83 3.98 19.67 -15.52
CA ARG A 83 2.78 20.47 -15.29
C ARG A 83 1.58 19.80 -15.94
N LEU A 84 0.41 19.80 -15.29
CA LEU A 84 -0.82 19.20 -15.81
C LEU A 84 -1.38 19.87 -17.09
N GLY A 85 -0.82 20.97 -17.55
CA GLY A 85 -1.22 21.65 -18.78
C GLY A 85 -0.86 20.90 -20.09
N SER A 86 -0.23 19.73 -20.02
CA SER A 86 0.02 18.86 -21.16
C SER A 86 -0.44 17.44 -20.85
N VAL A 87 -0.83 16.69 -21.89
CA VAL A 87 -1.22 15.27 -21.77
C VAL A 87 -0.09 14.44 -21.13
N GLU A 88 1.15 14.67 -21.51
CA GLU A 88 2.31 13.99 -20.90
C GLU A 88 2.48 14.34 -19.43
N GLY A 89 2.19 15.59 -19.02
CA GLY A 89 2.23 16.00 -17.62
C GLY A 89 1.13 15.36 -16.78
N GLN A 90 -0.08 15.23 -17.34
CA GLN A 90 -1.20 14.50 -16.73
C GLN A 90 -0.86 13.02 -16.57
N ALA A 91 -0.34 12.39 -17.65
CA ALA A 91 0.09 11.00 -17.61
C ALA A 91 1.21 10.77 -16.59
N ALA A 92 2.19 11.66 -16.48
CA ALA A 92 3.24 11.54 -15.47
C ALA A 92 2.71 11.62 -14.03
N MET A 93 1.68 12.43 -13.78
CA MET A 93 1.01 12.49 -12.46
C MET A 93 0.25 11.18 -12.19
N LEU A 94 -0.56 10.72 -13.12
CA LEU A 94 -1.30 9.45 -13.00
C LEU A 94 -0.35 8.26 -12.83
N HIS A 95 0.77 8.26 -13.54
CA HIS A 95 1.78 7.22 -13.40
C HIS A 95 2.39 7.19 -11.99
N ALA A 96 2.63 8.38 -11.39
CA ALA A 96 3.11 8.44 -10.02
C ALA A 96 2.08 7.87 -9.03
N ILE A 97 0.78 8.15 -9.24
CA ILE A 97 -0.30 7.55 -8.44
C ILE A 97 -0.34 6.05 -8.67
N ALA A 98 -0.37 5.56 -9.93
CA ALA A 98 -0.33 4.13 -10.23
C ALA A 98 0.86 3.41 -9.56
N HIS A 99 2.01 4.07 -9.44
CA HIS A 99 3.16 3.50 -8.76
C HIS A 99 2.97 3.44 -7.24
N ILE A 100 2.26 4.40 -6.64
CA ILE A 100 1.87 4.35 -5.23
C ILE A 100 0.94 3.16 -4.99
N GLU A 101 -0.15 3.02 -5.77
CA GLU A 101 -1.11 1.92 -5.67
C GLU A 101 -0.42 0.55 -5.84
N PHE A 102 0.46 0.41 -6.86
CA PHE A 102 1.22 -0.82 -7.06
C PHE A 102 2.11 -1.18 -5.85
N ASN A 103 2.72 -0.18 -5.21
CA ASN A 103 3.46 -0.40 -3.97
C ASN A 103 2.54 -0.72 -2.79
N ALA A 104 1.37 -0.09 -2.69
CA ALA A 104 0.39 -0.35 -1.65
C ALA A 104 -0.11 -1.81 -1.70
N ILE A 105 -0.33 -2.39 -2.91
CA ILE A 105 -0.56 -3.83 -3.07
C ILE A 105 0.55 -4.64 -2.39
N ASN A 106 1.81 -4.29 -2.68
CA ASN A 106 2.96 -5.00 -2.12
C ASN A 106 3.06 -4.84 -0.59
N LEU A 107 2.73 -3.66 -0.05
CA LEU A 107 2.75 -3.38 1.38
C LEU A 107 1.71 -4.21 2.15
N ALA A 108 0.51 -4.30 1.61
CA ALA A 108 -0.56 -5.10 2.18
C ALA A 108 -0.21 -6.60 2.15
N LEU A 109 0.31 -7.10 1.03
CA LEU A 109 0.78 -8.48 0.90
C LEU A 109 1.96 -8.79 1.84
N ASP A 110 2.92 -7.86 1.98
CA ASP A 110 4.03 -8.00 2.93
C ASP A 110 3.54 -8.08 4.37
N ALA A 111 2.52 -7.29 4.75
CA ALA A 111 1.92 -7.36 6.08
C ALA A 111 1.31 -8.74 6.36
N VAL A 112 0.57 -9.32 5.41
CA VAL A 112 0.02 -10.68 5.51
C VAL A 112 1.11 -11.74 5.66
N CYS A 113 2.19 -11.63 4.87
CA CYS A 113 3.27 -12.61 4.91
C CYS A 113 4.09 -12.53 6.19
N ARG A 114 4.37 -11.31 6.66
CA ARG A 114 5.38 -11.04 7.68
C ARG A 114 4.87 -11.21 9.09
N TYR A 115 3.67 -10.70 9.40
CA TYR A 115 3.16 -10.62 10.77
C TYR A 115 2.18 -11.75 11.08
N ARG A 116 2.65 -12.98 10.90
CA ARG A 116 1.86 -14.22 10.97
C ARG A 116 1.26 -14.54 12.34
N ASP A 117 1.86 -14.02 13.41
CA ASP A 117 1.40 -14.27 14.78
C ASP A 117 0.23 -13.34 15.19
N LEU A 118 -0.21 -12.45 14.27
CA LEU A 118 -1.36 -11.60 14.49
C LEU A 118 -2.68 -12.35 14.21
N PRO A 119 -3.81 -11.88 14.78
CA PRO A 119 -5.12 -12.51 14.62
C PRO A 119 -5.56 -12.66 13.15
N ALA A 120 -6.47 -13.60 12.89
CA ALA A 120 -7.03 -13.84 11.55
C ALA A 120 -7.61 -12.57 10.91
N ASP A 121 -8.23 -11.72 11.72
CA ASP A 121 -8.83 -10.45 11.26
C ASP A 121 -7.77 -9.49 10.70
N PHE A 122 -6.53 -9.50 11.24
CA PHE A 122 -5.42 -8.74 10.68
C PHE A 122 -5.13 -9.17 9.23
N HIS A 123 -5.01 -10.46 9.00
CA HIS A 123 -4.77 -10.98 7.66
C HIS A 123 -5.95 -10.68 6.72
N GLY A 124 -7.19 -10.82 7.23
CA GLY A 124 -8.39 -10.48 6.46
C GLY A 124 -8.43 -9.02 6.02
N ASP A 125 -8.08 -8.09 6.90
CA ASP A 125 -8.03 -6.66 6.58
C ASP A 125 -6.99 -6.36 5.51
N TRP A 126 -5.75 -6.88 5.65
CA TRP A 126 -4.69 -6.59 4.68
C TRP A 126 -4.89 -7.31 3.34
N ILE A 127 -5.59 -8.46 3.30
CA ILE A 127 -6.03 -9.08 2.03
C ILE A 127 -7.08 -8.19 1.36
N ARG A 128 -8.05 -7.64 2.11
CA ARG A 128 -9.04 -6.70 1.59
C ARG A 128 -8.36 -5.45 1.05
N VAL A 129 -7.46 -4.84 1.82
CA VAL A 129 -6.68 -3.68 1.36
C VAL A 129 -5.93 -4.01 0.07
N ALA A 130 -5.21 -5.13 -0.01
CA ALA A 130 -4.51 -5.54 -1.23
C ALA A 130 -5.45 -5.64 -2.45
N SER A 131 -6.67 -6.13 -2.25
CA SER A 131 -7.68 -6.25 -3.31
C SER A 131 -8.23 -4.88 -3.75
N GLU A 132 -8.47 -3.97 -2.81
CA GLU A 132 -8.89 -2.60 -3.09
C GLU A 132 -7.78 -1.82 -3.82
N GLU A 133 -6.49 -2.01 -3.45
CA GLU A 133 -5.34 -1.43 -4.15
C GLU A 133 -5.14 -1.98 -5.57
N VAL A 134 -5.45 -3.26 -5.80
CA VAL A 134 -5.51 -3.83 -7.16
C VAL A 134 -6.56 -3.11 -8.00
N TYR A 135 -7.72 -2.85 -7.43
CA TYR A 135 -8.79 -2.10 -8.10
C TYR A 135 -8.36 -0.66 -8.41
N HIS A 136 -7.76 0.05 -7.45
CA HIS A 136 -7.24 1.41 -7.63
C HIS A 136 -6.17 1.47 -8.72
N PHE A 137 -5.18 0.57 -8.66
CA PHE A 137 -4.16 0.46 -9.70
C PHE A 137 -4.76 0.24 -11.09
N GLY A 138 -5.77 -0.64 -11.19
CA GLY A 138 -6.50 -0.89 -12.43
C GLY A 138 -7.17 0.35 -12.99
N LEU A 139 -7.87 1.13 -12.15
CA LEU A 139 -8.53 2.38 -12.53
C LEU A 139 -7.53 3.42 -13.04
N VAL A 140 -6.44 3.65 -12.29
CA VAL A 140 -5.42 4.64 -12.66
C VAL A 140 -4.67 4.21 -13.92
N ARG A 141 -4.34 2.93 -14.05
CA ARG A 141 -3.69 2.39 -15.25
C ARG A 141 -4.59 2.52 -16.49
N GLN A 142 -5.90 2.33 -16.34
CA GLN A 142 -6.83 2.55 -17.45
C GLN A 142 -6.82 4.03 -17.88
N ARG A 143 -6.82 4.97 -16.94
CA ARG A 143 -6.69 6.40 -17.27
C ARG A 143 -5.37 6.73 -17.98
N LEU A 144 -4.25 6.09 -17.58
CA LEU A 144 -2.98 6.23 -18.31
C LEU A 144 -3.14 5.78 -19.77
N ARG A 145 -3.79 4.63 -20.00
CA ARG A 145 -4.01 4.09 -21.36
C ARG A 145 -4.89 4.99 -22.21
N ASP A 146 -5.91 5.61 -21.63
CA ASP A 146 -6.77 6.58 -22.30
C ASP A 146 -5.99 7.82 -22.76
N LEU A 147 -4.90 8.16 -22.08
CA LEU A 147 -3.97 9.23 -22.47
C LEU A 147 -2.85 8.76 -23.42
N GLY A 148 -2.80 7.49 -23.80
CA GLY A 148 -1.81 6.92 -24.71
C GLY A 148 -0.51 6.46 -24.03
N PHE A 149 -0.52 6.26 -22.71
CA PHE A 149 0.61 5.78 -21.91
C PHE A 149 0.24 4.51 -21.13
N ASP A 150 1.22 3.84 -20.53
CA ASP A 150 0.97 2.74 -19.58
C ASP A 150 1.91 2.82 -18.37
N TYR A 151 1.65 2.00 -17.38
CA TYR A 151 2.51 1.84 -16.23
C TYR A 151 3.90 1.34 -16.66
N GLY A 152 4.92 2.09 -16.28
CA GLY A 152 6.31 1.85 -16.68
C GLY A 152 6.89 2.90 -17.65
N ASP A 153 6.07 3.76 -18.25
CA ASP A 153 6.52 4.74 -19.23
C ASP A 153 7.27 5.93 -18.60
N PHE A 154 7.09 6.17 -17.32
CA PHE A 154 7.78 7.24 -16.59
C PHE A 154 8.65 6.64 -15.48
N PRO A 155 9.74 7.30 -15.06
CA PRO A 155 10.50 6.88 -13.89
C PRO A 155 9.70 7.09 -12.60
N ALA A 156 10.01 6.29 -11.58
CA ALA A 156 9.38 6.35 -10.26
C ALA A 156 10.45 6.26 -9.15
N HIS A 157 10.05 6.37 -7.88
CA HIS A 157 10.96 6.18 -6.75
C HIS A 157 10.44 5.12 -5.77
N ASN A 158 11.34 4.48 -5.05
CA ASN A 158 11.02 3.34 -4.19
C ASN A 158 10.77 3.72 -2.71
N GLY A 159 10.54 5.00 -2.41
CA GLY A 159 10.53 5.51 -1.04
C GLY A 159 9.50 4.82 -0.13
N LEU A 160 8.34 4.44 -0.66
CA LEU A 160 7.30 3.75 0.10
C LEU A 160 7.75 2.33 0.51
N TRP A 161 8.32 1.57 -0.43
CA TRP A 161 8.87 0.25 -0.14
C TRP A 161 10.10 0.30 0.77
N GLU A 162 10.96 1.30 0.62
CA GLU A 162 12.12 1.49 1.50
C GLU A 162 11.70 1.75 2.96
N LEU A 163 10.64 2.53 3.19
CA LEU A 163 10.10 2.70 4.53
C LEU A 163 9.52 1.38 5.07
N ALA A 164 8.84 0.61 4.23
CA ALA A 164 8.35 -0.71 4.60
C ALA A 164 9.50 -1.63 5.07
N ARG A 165 10.62 -1.63 4.36
CA ARG A 165 11.81 -2.40 4.76
C ARG A 165 12.38 -1.93 6.11
N LYS A 166 12.45 -0.62 6.32
CA LYS A 166 12.94 -0.04 7.59
C LYS A 166 12.06 -0.40 8.79
N THR A 167 10.76 -0.58 8.57
CA THR A 167 9.77 -0.87 9.61
C THR A 167 9.40 -2.36 9.71
N ALA A 168 10.05 -3.22 8.92
CA ALA A 168 9.73 -4.64 8.80
C ALA A 168 9.91 -5.44 10.11
N HIS A 169 10.77 -4.97 11.00
CA HIS A 169 11.15 -5.64 12.24
C HIS A 169 10.06 -5.66 13.31
N ASP A 170 9.07 -4.76 13.23
CA ASP A 170 8.03 -4.62 14.25
C ASP A 170 6.69 -4.20 13.62
N PRO A 171 5.61 -5.00 13.80
CA PRO A 171 4.28 -4.65 13.30
C PRO A 171 3.75 -3.33 13.87
N LEU A 172 4.05 -2.98 15.12
CA LEU A 172 3.62 -1.70 15.71
C LEU A 172 4.25 -0.52 14.97
N VAL A 173 5.54 -0.58 14.69
CA VAL A 173 6.25 0.46 13.92
C VAL A 173 5.71 0.52 12.49
N ARG A 174 5.44 -0.64 11.86
CA ARG A 174 4.87 -0.72 10.52
C ARG A 174 3.49 -0.06 10.46
N MET A 175 2.59 -0.37 11.40
CA MET A 175 1.23 0.19 11.44
C MET A 175 1.24 1.70 11.72
N ALA A 176 2.18 2.18 12.51
CA ALA A 176 2.36 3.62 12.72
C ALA A 176 2.87 4.32 11.44
N MET A 177 3.91 3.81 10.80
CA MET A 177 4.66 4.55 9.77
C MET A 177 4.10 4.39 8.36
N VAL A 178 3.54 3.23 8.03
CA VAL A 178 3.03 3.01 6.66
C VAL A 178 1.59 3.52 6.56
N PRO A 179 0.55 2.90 7.14
CA PRO A 179 -0.81 3.40 6.94
C PRO A 179 -1.06 4.76 7.60
N ARG A 180 -0.64 4.97 8.86
CA ARG A 180 -0.97 6.21 9.60
C ARG A 180 -0.11 7.42 9.20
N VAL A 181 1.02 7.22 8.52
CA VAL A 181 1.84 8.33 8.03
C VAL A 181 1.80 8.42 6.52
N MET A 182 2.23 7.37 5.80
CA MET A 182 2.42 7.47 4.36
C MET A 182 1.10 7.40 3.58
N GLU A 183 0.19 6.48 3.90
CA GLU A 183 -1.13 6.40 3.27
C GLU A 183 -2.02 7.55 3.74
N ALA A 184 -2.01 7.90 5.03
CA ALA A 184 -2.73 9.08 5.53
C ALA A 184 -2.31 10.39 4.86
N ARG A 185 -1.07 10.49 4.34
CA ARG A 185 -0.66 11.60 3.47
C ARG A 185 -1.48 11.62 2.17
N GLY A 186 -1.90 10.47 1.65
CA GLY A 186 -2.81 10.38 0.52
C GLY A 186 -4.11 11.12 0.79
N LEU A 187 -4.69 10.97 2.00
CA LEU A 187 -5.90 11.70 2.41
C LEU A 187 -5.72 13.22 2.33
N ASP A 188 -4.52 13.72 2.67
CA ASP A 188 -4.24 15.17 2.70
C ASP A 188 -4.04 15.76 1.31
N VAL A 189 -3.33 15.04 0.42
CA VAL A 189 -2.90 15.58 -0.88
C VAL A 189 -3.88 15.33 -2.02
N THR A 190 -4.70 14.28 -1.93
CA THR A 190 -5.63 13.90 -3.01
C THR A 190 -6.66 14.98 -3.32
N PRO A 191 -7.27 15.70 -2.36
CA PRO A 191 -8.20 16.79 -2.69
C PRO A 191 -7.58 17.90 -3.54
N ASP A 192 -6.31 18.23 -3.31
CA ASP A 192 -5.58 19.22 -4.11
C ASP A 192 -5.27 18.70 -5.52
N ILE A 193 -4.97 17.42 -5.65
CA ILE A 193 -4.75 16.78 -6.95
C ILE A 193 -6.06 16.77 -7.73
N MET A 194 -7.18 16.39 -7.11
CA MET A 194 -8.51 16.42 -7.72
C MET A 194 -8.84 17.81 -8.26
N ARG A 195 -8.68 18.86 -7.44
CA ARG A 195 -8.92 20.26 -7.84
C ARG A 195 -8.09 20.68 -9.06
N LYS A 196 -6.85 20.20 -9.17
CA LYS A 196 -6.00 20.47 -10.34
C LYS A 196 -6.53 19.79 -11.60
N PHE A 197 -7.07 18.56 -11.51
CA PHE A 197 -7.71 17.88 -12.63
C PHE A 197 -9.08 18.50 -12.98
N GLU A 198 -9.86 18.93 -12.01
CA GLU A 198 -11.10 19.70 -12.23
C GLU A 198 -10.83 20.99 -13.03
N ASN A 199 -9.77 21.73 -12.67
CA ASN A 199 -9.40 23.00 -13.34
C ASN A 199 -9.01 22.82 -14.82
N ILE A 200 -8.64 21.63 -15.25
CA ILE A 200 -8.34 21.32 -16.65
C ILE A 200 -9.46 20.53 -17.34
N GLY A 201 -10.59 20.30 -16.64
CA GLY A 201 -11.78 19.62 -17.18
C GLY A 201 -11.65 18.10 -17.30
N ASP A 202 -10.69 17.46 -16.60
CA ASP A 202 -10.55 16.00 -16.57
C ASP A 202 -11.40 15.39 -15.46
N GLU A 203 -12.71 15.36 -15.67
CA GLU A 203 -13.67 14.80 -14.72
C GLU A 203 -13.47 13.29 -14.51
N GLN A 204 -13.02 12.55 -15.53
CA GLN A 204 -12.80 11.11 -15.43
C GLN A 204 -11.68 10.79 -14.43
N THR A 205 -10.58 11.54 -14.45
CA THR A 205 -9.52 11.40 -13.46
C THR A 205 -10.02 11.78 -12.05
N VAL A 206 -10.83 12.83 -11.96
CA VAL A 206 -11.43 13.24 -10.67
C VAL A 206 -12.30 12.12 -10.09
N ASP A 207 -13.10 11.45 -10.90
CA ASP A 207 -13.96 10.36 -10.43
C ASP A 207 -13.15 9.14 -9.96
N VAL A 208 -12.05 8.80 -10.64
CA VAL A 208 -11.10 7.78 -10.15
C VAL A 208 -10.51 8.16 -8.80
N LEU A 209 -10.05 9.41 -8.65
CA LEU A 209 -9.45 9.89 -7.40
C LEU A 209 -10.46 9.95 -6.24
N LYS A 210 -11.75 10.20 -6.51
CA LYS A 210 -12.81 10.11 -5.50
C LYS A 210 -12.99 8.69 -4.97
N VAL A 211 -12.91 7.68 -5.84
CA VAL A 211 -12.96 6.27 -5.44
C VAL A 211 -11.79 5.96 -4.53
N ILE A 212 -10.57 6.29 -4.95
CA ILE A 212 -9.35 6.06 -4.16
C ILE A 212 -9.46 6.75 -2.79
N LEU A 213 -9.77 8.05 -2.75
CA LEU A 213 -9.86 8.81 -1.50
C LEU A 213 -10.89 8.22 -0.52
N ARG A 214 -12.02 7.72 -1.03
CA ARG A 214 -13.06 7.08 -0.21
C ARG A 214 -12.52 5.81 0.46
N ASP A 215 -11.85 4.96 -0.30
CA ASP A 215 -11.40 3.65 0.16
C ASP A 215 -10.14 3.78 1.05
N GLU A 216 -9.26 4.75 0.76
CA GLU A 216 -8.07 5.07 1.56
C GLU A 216 -8.39 5.42 3.03
N ILE A 217 -9.56 6.00 3.32
CA ILE A 217 -10.00 6.22 4.70
C ILE A 217 -10.08 4.87 5.45
N GLY A 218 -10.58 3.82 4.78
CA GLY A 218 -10.68 2.48 5.35
C GLY A 218 -9.32 1.78 5.49
N HIS A 219 -8.35 2.05 4.60
CA HIS A 219 -6.99 1.52 4.71
C HIS A 219 -6.25 2.12 5.91
N VAL A 220 -6.31 3.44 6.05
CA VAL A 220 -5.72 4.15 7.19
C VAL A 220 -6.43 3.79 8.51
N GLU A 221 -7.76 3.57 8.48
CA GLU A 221 -8.52 3.10 9.65
C GLU A 221 -8.04 1.71 10.10
N ALA A 222 -7.87 0.77 9.17
CA ALA A 222 -7.33 -0.54 9.48
C ALA A 222 -5.94 -0.42 10.14
N GLY A 223 -5.06 0.42 9.58
CA GLY A 223 -3.76 0.71 10.17
C GLY A 223 -3.85 1.31 11.58
N SER A 224 -4.78 2.26 11.81
CA SER A 224 -5.02 2.88 13.12
C SER A 224 -5.51 1.85 14.15
N ARG A 225 -6.46 1.01 13.78
CA ARG A 225 -7.01 -0.04 14.63
C ARG A 225 -5.94 -1.06 15.04
N TRP A 226 -5.12 -1.52 14.11
CA TRP A 226 -4.05 -2.46 14.40
C TRP A 226 -2.89 -1.82 15.18
N PHE A 227 -2.61 -0.54 14.96
CA PHE A 227 -1.65 0.20 15.77
C PHE A 227 -2.11 0.28 17.23
N HIS A 228 -3.37 0.67 17.49
CA HIS A 228 -3.93 0.73 18.83
C HIS A 228 -3.96 -0.66 19.48
N TYR A 229 -4.40 -1.70 18.76
CA TYR A 229 -4.36 -3.08 19.24
C TYR A 229 -2.96 -3.48 19.74
N LEU A 230 -1.92 -3.17 18.97
CA LEU A 230 -0.54 -3.50 19.34
C LEU A 230 -0.01 -2.65 20.51
N CYS A 231 -0.42 -1.40 20.62
CA CYS A 231 -0.14 -0.57 21.80
C CYS A 231 -0.78 -1.17 23.06
N ASP A 232 -2.05 -1.54 22.99
CA ASP A 232 -2.79 -2.15 24.11
C ASP A 232 -2.15 -3.47 24.56
N GLN A 233 -1.77 -4.34 23.60
CA GLN A 233 -1.09 -5.60 23.92
C GLN A 233 0.26 -5.40 24.62
N ARG A 234 0.91 -4.25 24.42
CA ARG A 234 2.21 -3.91 25.01
C ARG A 234 2.12 -2.97 26.21
N GLY A 235 0.92 -2.53 26.60
CA GLY A 235 0.69 -1.57 27.67
C GLY A 235 1.29 -0.19 27.38
N LEU A 236 1.31 0.22 26.10
CA LEU A 236 1.84 1.49 25.61
C LEU A 236 0.71 2.51 25.43
N ASP A 237 0.97 3.77 25.77
CA ASP A 237 0.11 4.87 25.37
C ASP A 237 0.26 5.13 23.87
N SER A 238 -0.84 5.06 23.13
CA SER A 238 -0.82 5.09 21.67
C SER A 238 -0.40 6.45 21.13
N GLU A 239 -0.84 7.56 21.71
CA GLU A 239 -0.54 8.90 21.22
C GLU A 239 0.95 9.23 21.38
N SER A 240 1.51 9.07 22.58
CA SER A 240 2.93 9.30 22.81
C SER A 240 3.83 8.35 22.04
N THR A 241 3.41 7.09 21.85
CA THR A 241 4.12 6.12 21.03
C THR A 241 4.13 6.54 19.55
N TYR A 242 3.00 7.00 19.02
CA TYR A 242 2.89 7.45 17.63
C TYR A 242 3.84 8.62 17.34
N PHE A 243 3.83 9.66 18.18
CA PHE A 243 4.68 10.83 17.98
C PHE A 243 6.18 10.52 18.18
N SER A 244 6.53 9.66 19.13
CA SER A 244 7.91 9.19 19.30
C SER A 244 8.42 8.45 18.05
N LEU A 245 7.59 7.60 17.43
CA LEU A 245 7.94 6.91 16.18
C LEU A 245 8.04 7.88 15.01
N MET A 246 7.15 8.88 14.92
CA MET A 246 7.23 9.91 13.88
C MET A 246 8.56 10.69 13.98
N GLU A 247 8.97 11.08 15.18
CA GLU A 247 10.25 11.76 15.40
C GLU A 247 11.43 10.88 14.95
N GLN A 248 11.41 9.61 15.34
CA GLN A 248 12.48 8.65 15.01
C GLN A 248 12.62 8.37 13.51
N TYR A 249 11.51 8.23 12.78
CA TYR A 249 11.51 7.73 11.40
C TYR A 249 11.38 8.81 10.33
N LEU A 250 10.80 9.98 10.66
CA LEU A 250 10.46 11.03 9.67
C LEU A 250 11.30 12.30 9.82
N ALA A 251 12.08 12.45 10.89
CA ALA A 251 12.85 13.66 11.18
C ALA A 251 12.01 14.96 11.03
N GLY A 252 10.72 14.91 11.42
CA GLY A 252 9.83 16.09 11.43
C GLY A 252 9.20 16.47 10.08
N HIS A 253 9.38 15.70 9.02
CA HIS A 253 8.76 16.03 7.72
C HIS A 253 7.31 15.54 7.63
N MET A 254 6.37 16.48 7.65
CA MET A 254 4.93 16.23 7.40
C MET A 254 4.42 16.97 6.16
N SER A 255 3.36 16.43 5.55
CA SER A 255 2.61 17.15 4.51
C SER A 255 1.49 17.96 5.16
N CYS A 256 1.36 19.22 4.77
CA CYS A 256 0.35 20.13 5.25
C CYS A 256 -0.31 20.85 4.07
N PRO A 257 -1.60 21.26 4.16
CA PRO A 257 -2.51 21.10 5.29
C PRO A 257 -3.04 19.69 5.46
N LEU A 258 -3.59 19.35 6.64
CA LEU A 258 -4.22 18.06 6.93
C LEU A 258 -5.69 18.05 6.50
N HIS A 259 -6.14 16.90 5.98
CA HIS A 259 -7.56 16.63 5.78
C HIS A 259 -8.16 16.04 7.06
N LYS A 260 -8.45 16.91 8.05
CA LYS A 260 -8.88 16.49 9.40
C LYS A 260 -10.07 15.54 9.41
N GLU A 261 -11.09 15.82 8.60
CA GLU A 261 -12.30 14.99 8.57
C GLU A 261 -11.99 13.55 8.13
N ALA A 262 -11.21 13.39 7.06
CA ALA A 262 -10.80 12.09 6.57
C ALA A 262 -9.91 11.37 7.59
N ARG A 263 -8.94 12.06 8.20
CA ARG A 263 -8.08 11.49 9.25
C ARG A 263 -8.88 11.08 10.49
N LYS A 264 -9.86 11.88 10.90
CA LYS A 264 -10.77 11.55 12.01
C LYS A 264 -11.60 10.30 11.70
N ALA A 265 -12.15 10.21 10.49
CA ALA A 265 -12.84 9.01 10.01
C ALA A 265 -11.92 7.78 9.94
N ALA A 266 -10.62 8.00 9.70
CA ALA A 266 -9.57 6.97 9.70
C ALA A 266 -8.99 6.66 11.10
N GLY A 267 -9.65 7.08 12.19
CA GLY A 267 -9.31 6.68 13.56
C GLY A 267 -8.27 7.55 14.27
N PHE A 268 -7.97 8.76 13.77
CA PHE A 268 -7.17 9.73 14.52
C PHE A 268 -8.02 10.44 15.58
N SER A 269 -7.47 10.56 16.78
CA SER A 269 -8.10 11.32 17.86
C SER A 269 -8.04 12.84 17.64
N GLU A 270 -8.89 13.60 18.31
CA GLU A 270 -8.84 15.07 18.28
C GLU A 270 -7.50 15.58 18.82
N SER A 271 -6.96 14.94 19.87
CA SER A 271 -5.65 15.28 20.44
C SER A 271 -4.52 15.07 19.44
N GLU A 272 -4.49 13.91 18.77
CA GLU A 272 -3.51 13.62 17.71
C GLU A 272 -3.60 14.65 16.57
N LEU A 273 -4.80 15.00 16.12
CA LEU A 273 -4.99 15.97 15.04
C LEU A 273 -4.51 17.37 15.41
N ASN A 274 -4.76 17.81 16.64
CA ASN A 274 -4.29 19.10 17.13
C ASN A 274 -2.75 19.14 17.24
N HIS A 275 -2.14 18.03 17.68
CA HIS A 275 -0.68 17.92 17.73
C HIS A 275 -0.07 17.92 16.31
N LEU A 276 -0.65 17.16 15.38
CA LEU A 276 -0.22 17.15 13.98
C LEU A 276 -0.34 18.54 13.33
N GLU A 277 -1.40 19.29 13.62
CA GLU A 277 -1.53 20.69 13.14
C GLU A 277 -0.45 21.61 13.73
N ALA A 278 -0.12 21.46 15.00
CA ALA A 278 0.95 22.24 15.60
C ALA A 278 2.29 21.98 14.89
N LEU A 279 2.56 20.72 14.49
CA LEU A 279 3.75 20.38 13.69
C LEU A 279 3.71 20.99 12.27
N CYS A 280 2.53 21.29 11.72
CA CYS A 280 2.40 21.99 10.44
C CYS A 280 2.69 23.49 10.53
N ALA A 281 2.56 24.08 11.71
CA ALA A 281 2.72 25.53 11.92
C ALA A 281 4.16 25.95 12.26
N GLY A 282 5.03 25.02 12.61
CA GLY A 282 6.45 25.23 12.96
C GLY A 282 7.38 24.96 11.82
#